data_b77eb8e6a21d5d976e10e805464fe000
#
_entry.id   b77eb8e6a21d5d976e10e805464fe000
#
_cell.length_a   1.000
_cell.length_b   1.000
_cell.length_c   1.000
_cell.angle_alpha   90.00
_cell.angle_beta   90.00
_cell.angle_gamma   90.00
#
_symmetry.space_group_name_H-M   'P 1'
#
loop_
_entity.id
_entity.type
_entity.pdbx_description
1 polymer ?
#
loop_
_entity_poly.entity_id
_entity_poly.type
_entity_poly.pdbx_seq_one_letter_code
_entity_poly.pdbx_strand_id
1 'polypeptide(L)'
;MGYTQAKLAEVLQLSRMTISRYEAGTWEVPLAVEMALDQLGASQIPMLGMVAAGAPIEPITQAELVAVLPPLLREGETFALRVKGESMKDDGILPGDLVVVRKQGAARNGQTVVALVNNEATIKKYYRKEGRIELHPANAALKPIIVSSQDEFRIQGIVAGVIRHFEQ
;
A
#
# COMPACT_ATOMS: atom_id res chain seq x y z
N MET A 1 -1.30 -5.14 14.82
CA MET A 1 -1.63 -5.56 16.19
C MET A 1 -2.41 -6.86 16.10
N GLY A 2 -1.95 -7.92 16.75
CA GLY A 2 -2.70 -9.18 16.82
C GLY A 2 -3.84 -9.05 17.86
N TYR A 3 -4.97 -9.64 17.57
CA TYR A 3 -6.04 -9.76 18.58
C TYR A 3 -5.61 -10.73 19.68
N THR A 4 -5.85 -10.38 20.93
CA THR A 4 -5.75 -11.37 22.02
C THR A 4 -6.95 -12.32 21.97
N GLN A 5 -6.83 -13.55 22.51
CA GLN A 5 -7.95 -14.50 22.60
C GLN A 5 -9.20 -13.87 23.24
N ALA A 6 -9.02 -13.04 24.26
CA ALA A 6 -10.12 -12.36 24.92
C ALA A 6 -10.82 -11.35 24.01
N LYS A 7 -10.04 -10.54 23.27
CA LYS A 7 -10.59 -9.55 22.34
C LYS A 7 -11.25 -10.22 21.12
N LEU A 8 -10.67 -11.31 20.62
CA LEU A 8 -11.24 -12.07 19.53
C LEU A 8 -12.57 -12.75 19.94
N ALA A 9 -12.62 -13.30 21.15
CA ALA A 9 -13.83 -13.88 21.72
C ALA A 9 -14.97 -12.86 21.84
N GLU A 10 -14.66 -11.65 22.32
CA GLU A 10 -15.61 -10.53 22.40
C GLU A 10 -16.17 -10.15 21.03
N VAL A 11 -15.30 -9.95 20.04
CA VAL A 11 -15.68 -9.49 18.69
C VAL A 11 -16.48 -10.54 17.93
N LEU A 12 -16.12 -11.82 18.07
CA LEU A 12 -16.81 -12.94 17.43
C LEU A 12 -18.01 -13.45 18.22
N GLN A 13 -18.30 -12.87 19.40
CA GLN A 13 -19.34 -13.31 20.33
C GLN A 13 -19.22 -14.79 20.71
N LEU A 14 -17.98 -15.25 20.88
CA LEU A 14 -17.63 -16.60 21.26
C LEU A 14 -17.02 -16.64 22.66
N SER A 15 -16.95 -17.81 23.29
CA SER A 15 -16.19 -17.95 24.52
C SER A 15 -14.69 -17.95 24.26
N ARG A 16 -13.89 -17.45 25.23
CA ARG A 16 -12.43 -17.53 25.15
C ARG A 16 -11.94 -18.98 25.02
N MET A 17 -12.65 -19.94 25.65
CA MET A 17 -12.34 -21.36 25.56
C MET A 17 -12.54 -21.87 24.13
N THR A 18 -13.59 -21.40 23.43
CA THR A 18 -13.83 -21.74 22.02
C THR A 18 -12.69 -21.26 21.14
N ILE A 19 -12.24 -20.02 21.29
CA ILE A 19 -11.09 -19.47 20.56
C ILE A 19 -9.83 -20.30 20.82
N SER A 20 -9.55 -20.63 22.09
CA SER A 20 -8.40 -21.45 22.47
C SER A 20 -8.42 -22.84 21.81
N ARG A 21 -9.59 -23.45 21.67
CA ARG A 21 -9.76 -24.76 21.01
C ARG A 21 -9.56 -24.69 19.49
N TYR A 22 -9.98 -23.60 18.85
CA TYR A 22 -9.72 -23.35 17.42
C TYR A 22 -8.22 -23.15 17.19
N GLU A 23 -7.56 -22.34 17.97
CA GLU A 23 -6.11 -22.11 17.86
C GLU A 23 -5.28 -23.38 18.13
N ALA A 24 -5.73 -24.23 19.03
CA ALA A 24 -5.09 -25.52 19.33
C ALA A 24 -5.40 -26.59 18.27
N GLY A 25 -6.23 -26.30 17.27
CA GLY A 25 -6.67 -27.27 16.26
C GLY A 25 -7.53 -28.42 16.83
N THR A 26 -8.05 -28.28 18.05
CA THR A 26 -8.85 -29.30 18.71
C THR A 26 -10.29 -29.36 18.15
N TRP A 27 -10.76 -28.26 17.59
CA TRP A 27 -12.04 -28.13 16.94
C TRP A 27 -11.85 -27.54 15.53
N GLU A 28 -12.65 -28.01 14.57
CA GLU A 28 -12.75 -27.35 13.27
C GLU A 28 -13.37 -25.96 13.41
N VAL A 29 -12.82 -25.00 12.70
CA VAL A 29 -13.35 -23.63 12.66
C VAL A 29 -14.52 -23.63 11.70
N PRO A 30 -15.75 -23.29 12.12
CA PRO A 30 -16.87 -23.18 11.21
C PRO A 30 -16.64 -22.11 10.13
N LEU A 31 -17.09 -22.35 8.90
CA LEU A 31 -16.94 -21.42 7.77
C LEU A 31 -17.41 -20.00 8.11
N ALA A 32 -18.50 -19.86 8.88
CA ALA A 32 -19.00 -18.56 9.31
C ALA A 32 -18.00 -17.81 10.21
N VAL A 33 -17.22 -18.52 11.03
CA VAL A 33 -16.17 -17.95 11.88
C VAL A 33 -14.94 -17.59 11.04
N GLU A 34 -14.57 -18.43 10.07
CA GLU A 34 -13.49 -18.11 9.11
C GLU A 34 -13.82 -16.84 8.32
N MET A 35 -15.02 -16.74 7.76
CA MET A 35 -15.47 -15.53 7.05
C MET A 35 -15.47 -14.29 7.95
N ALA A 36 -15.85 -14.42 9.22
CA ALA A 36 -15.79 -13.31 10.17
C ALA A 36 -14.36 -12.92 10.53
N LEU A 37 -13.46 -13.89 10.64
CA LEU A 37 -12.02 -13.66 10.85
C LEU A 37 -11.38 -12.94 9.65
N ASP A 38 -11.73 -13.32 8.44
CA ASP A 38 -11.27 -12.66 7.22
C ASP A 38 -11.73 -11.20 7.18
N GLN A 39 -12.98 -10.92 7.56
CA GLN A 39 -13.48 -9.55 7.66
C GLN A 39 -12.78 -8.73 8.76
N LEU A 40 -12.43 -9.35 9.89
CA LEU A 40 -11.66 -8.71 10.95
C LEU A 40 -10.19 -8.48 10.56
N GLY A 41 -9.66 -9.32 9.68
CA GLY A 41 -8.32 -9.21 9.14
C GLY A 41 -8.17 -8.13 8.08
N ALA A 42 -9.26 -7.70 7.44
CA ALA A 42 -9.24 -6.70 6.40
C ALA A 42 -9.57 -5.32 6.97
N SER A 43 -8.69 -4.37 6.79
CA SER A 43 -8.97 -2.95 7.04
C SER A 43 -9.20 -2.23 5.72
N GLN A 44 -10.09 -1.25 5.72
CA GLN A 44 -10.39 -0.46 4.54
C GLN A 44 -9.55 0.81 4.53
N ILE A 45 -8.91 1.10 3.40
CA ILE A 45 -8.18 2.35 3.17
C ILE A 45 -8.79 3.12 2.01
N PRO A 46 -8.74 4.46 2.02
CA PRO A 46 -9.24 5.26 0.92
C PRO A 46 -8.36 5.08 -0.32
N MET A 47 -8.98 4.91 -1.49
CA MET A 47 -8.32 5.10 -2.77
C MET A 47 -8.40 6.59 -3.12
N LEU A 48 -7.24 7.25 -3.24
CA LEU A 48 -7.16 8.70 -3.44
C LEU A 48 -7.15 9.10 -4.92
N GLY A 49 -6.79 8.19 -5.82
CA GLY A 49 -6.73 8.52 -7.23
C GLY A 49 -5.85 7.59 -8.06
N MET A 50 -5.50 8.08 -9.25
CA MET A 50 -4.62 7.41 -10.18
C MET A 50 -3.28 8.14 -10.27
N VAL A 51 -2.18 7.39 -10.33
CA VAL A 51 -0.83 7.93 -10.47
C VAL A 51 -0.23 7.51 -11.80
N ALA A 52 0.15 8.49 -12.60
CA ALA A 52 0.91 8.31 -13.83
C ALA A 52 2.20 9.14 -13.73
N ALA A 53 3.28 8.64 -14.32
CA ALA A 53 4.52 9.42 -14.38
C ALA A 53 4.30 10.66 -15.26
N GLY A 54 4.70 11.84 -14.76
CA GLY A 54 4.59 13.09 -15.49
C GLY A 54 3.19 13.72 -15.49
N ALA A 55 2.32 13.35 -14.56
CA ALA A 55 1.01 13.97 -14.40
C ALA A 55 0.64 14.14 -12.92
N PRO A 56 -0.18 15.14 -12.55
CA PRO A 56 -0.75 15.22 -11.22
C PRO A 56 -1.54 13.95 -10.87
N ILE A 57 -1.71 13.68 -9.57
CA ILE A 57 -2.61 12.60 -9.15
C ILE A 57 -4.02 12.95 -9.63
N GLU A 58 -4.58 12.09 -10.49
CA GLU A 58 -5.97 12.23 -10.91
C GLU A 58 -6.88 11.76 -9.77
N PRO A 59 -7.63 12.65 -9.11
CA PRO A 59 -8.54 12.24 -8.04
C PRO A 59 -9.67 11.39 -8.61
N ILE A 60 -10.15 10.43 -7.81
CA ILE A 60 -11.36 9.69 -8.15
C ILE A 60 -12.58 10.51 -7.75
N THR A 61 -13.62 10.47 -8.59
CA THR A 61 -14.87 11.22 -8.39
C THR A 61 -15.78 10.61 -7.33
N GLN A 62 -15.58 9.36 -6.99
CA GLN A 62 -16.33 8.64 -5.96
C GLN A 62 -15.37 8.05 -4.93
N ALA A 63 -15.72 8.19 -3.66
CA ALA A 63 -14.93 7.57 -2.58
C ALA A 63 -14.98 6.04 -2.72
N GLU A 64 -13.83 5.45 -3.04
CA GLU A 64 -13.64 4.01 -3.12
C GLU A 64 -12.80 3.56 -1.94
N LEU A 65 -13.23 2.49 -1.26
CA LEU A 65 -12.49 1.88 -0.17
C LEU A 65 -11.88 0.57 -0.65
N VAL A 66 -10.62 0.39 -0.36
CA VAL A 66 -9.86 -0.82 -0.72
C VAL A 66 -9.63 -1.64 0.55
N ALA A 67 -10.06 -2.90 0.54
CA ALA A 67 -9.76 -3.83 1.62
C ALA A 67 -8.28 -4.25 1.55
N VAL A 68 -7.57 -4.12 2.65
CA VAL A 68 -6.16 -4.49 2.76
C VAL A 68 -5.90 -5.33 4.00
N LEU A 69 -4.92 -6.22 3.90
CA LEU A 69 -4.53 -7.06 5.03
C LEU A 69 -3.73 -6.26 6.06
N PRO A 70 -3.88 -6.55 7.37
CA PRO A 70 -3.22 -5.83 8.46
C PRO A 70 -1.70 -5.66 8.31
N PRO A 71 -0.92 -6.61 7.77
CA PRO A 71 0.52 -6.43 7.59
C PRO A 71 0.90 -5.25 6.69
N LEU A 72 0.00 -4.80 5.81
CA LEU A 72 0.21 -3.62 4.95
C LEU A 72 -0.13 -2.32 5.68
N LEU A 73 -0.87 -2.42 6.78
CA LEU A 73 -1.28 -1.30 7.63
C LEU A 73 -0.33 -1.20 8.82
N ARG A 74 0.79 -0.57 8.62
CA ARG A 74 1.66 -0.18 9.75
C ARG A 74 1.17 1.14 10.32
N GLU A 75 1.70 1.55 11.49
CA GLU A 75 1.37 2.82 12.12
C GLU A 75 1.43 3.98 11.12
N GLY A 76 0.38 4.79 11.09
CA GLY A 76 0.25 5.96 10.23
C GLY A 76 -0.91 5.88 9.23
N GLU A 77 -1.14 6.97 8.56
CA GLU A 77 -2.16 7.12 7.52
C GLU A 77 -1.76 6.29 6.28
N THR A 78 -2.67 5.47 5.81
CA THR A 78 -2.47 4.61 4.64
C THR A 78 -3.55 4.89 3.59
N PHE A 79 -3.17 4.92 2.34
CA PHE A 79 -4.07 5.13 1.21
C PHE A 79 -3.67 4.26 0.02
N ALA A 80 -4.56 4.10 -0.94
CA ALA A 80 -4.29 3.39 -2.18
C ALA A 80 -4.27 4.35 -3.38
N LEU A 81 -3.46 4.00 -4.38
CA LEU A 81 -3.44 4.64 -5.69
C LEU A 81 -3.45 3.58 -6.77
N ARG A 82 -4.20 3.83 -7.87
CA ARG A 82 -4.17 2.99 -9.06
C ARG A 82 -3.01 3.40 -9.96
N VAL A 83 -2.22 2.43 -10.36
CA VAL A 83 -1.03 2.66 -11.20
C VAL A 83 -1.43 2.82 -12.67
N LYS A 84 -0.93 3.88 -13.29
CA LYS A 84 -0.89 4.05 -14.75
C LYS A 84 0.57 4.06 -15.21
N GLY A 85 0.86 3.38 -16.31
CA GLY A 85 2.19 3.35 -16.89
C GLY A 85 3.10 2.23 -16.34
N GLU A 86 4.27 2.08 -16.95
CA GLU A 86 5.15 0.90 -16.81
C GLU A 86 6.50 1.22 -16.16
N SER A 87 6.63 2.36 -15.51
CA SER A 87 7.92 2.84 -15.00
C SER A 87 8.52 1.96 -13.90
N MET A 88 7.73 1.06 -13.31
CA MET A 88 8.13 0.16 -12.22
C MET A 88 7.89 -1.33 -12.54
N LYS A 89 7.77 -1.67 -13.83
CA LYS A 89 7.43 -3.02 -14.27
C LYS A 89 8.45 -4.09 -13.85
N ASP A 90 9.74 -3.73 -13.83
CA ASP A 90 10.80 -4.68 -13.46
C ASP A 90 10.84 -4.96 -11.95
N ASP A 91 10.15 -4.15 -11.14
CA ASP A 91 9.84 -4.40 -9.72
C ASP A 91 8.47 -5.08 -9.53
N GLY A 92 7.81 -5.47 -10.63
CA GLY A 92 6.51 -6.15 -10.59
C GLY A 92 5.30 -5.25 -10.35
N ILE A 93 5.45 -3.92 -10.43
CA ILE A 93 4.34 -2.96 -10.35
C ILE A 93 3.90 -2.63 -11.78
N LEU A 94 2.70 -3.07 -12.15
CA LEU A 94 2.16 -3.00 -13.51
C LEU A 94 1.00 -2.01 -13.62
N PRO A 95 0.66 -1.54 -14.83
CA PRO A 95 -0.55 -0.76 -15.05
C PRO A 95 -1.80 -1.50 -14.56
N GLY A 96 -2.69 -0.79 -13.87
CA GLY A 96 -3.91 -1.35 -13.26
C GLY A 96 -3.75 -1.82 -11.81
N ASP A 97 -2.53 -2.05 -11.34
CA ASP A 97 -2.29 -2.40 -9.93
C ASP A 97 -2.78 -1.31 -8.98
N LEU A 98 -3.15 -1.73 -7.78
CA LEU A 98 -3.34 -0.85 -6.64
C LEU A 98 -2.08 -0.88 -5.77
N VAL A 99 -1.42 0.25 -5.61
CA VAL A 99 -0.32 0.38 -4.64
C VAL A 99 -0.87 0.88 -3.31
N VAL A 100 -0.53 0.16 -2.25
CA VAL A 100 -0.82 0.56 -0.87
C VAL A 100 0.33 1.45 -0.40
N VAL A 101 0.01 2.68 -0.04
CA VAL A 101 0.99 3.72 0.29
C VAL A 101 0.83 4.14 1.74
N ARG A 102 1.90 4.04 2.51
CA ARG A 102 1.98 4.61 3.84
C ARG A 102 2.45 6.06 3.75
N LYS A 103 1.63 6.98 4.23
CA LYS A 103 1.94 8.42 4.23
C LYS A 103 3.17 8.70 5.08
N GLN A 104 4.19 9.25 4.45
CA GLN A 104 5.46 9.55 5.09
C GLN A 104 6.26 10.54 4.23
N GLY A 105 6.75 11.63 4.84
CA GLY A 105 7.49 12.68 4.13
C GLY A 105 8.99 12.40 3.93
N ALA A 106 9.49 11.25 4.39
CA ALA A 106 10.90 10.88 4.28
C ALA A 106 11.06 9.44 3.80
N ALA A 107 12.14 9.15 3.08
CA ALA A 107 12.45 7.82 2.59
C ALA A 107 13.95 7.49 2.74
N ARG A 108 14.27 6.21 2.77
CA ARG A 108 15.63 5.69 2.71
C ARG A 108 15.98 5.30 1.28
N ASN A 109 17.27 5.30 0.96
CA ASN A 109 17.76 4.86 -0.35
C ASN A 109 17.24 3.45 -0.68
N GLY A 110 16.77 3.28 -1.91
CA GLY A 110 16.21 2.04 -2.42
C GLY A 110 14.73 1.80 -2.14
N GLN A 111 14.08 2.62 -1.30
CA GLN A 111 12.64 2.48 -1.08
C GLN A 111 11.84 2.97 -2.28
N THR A 112 10.76 2.27 -2.59
CA THR A 112 9.80 2.72 -3.60
C THR A 112 8.86 3.74 -2.98
N VAL A 113 8.83 4.93 -3.56
CA VAL A 113 8.05 6.08 -3.07
C VAL A 113 7.01 6.53 -4.08
N VAL A 114 5.94 7.12 -3.56
CA VAL A 114 5.09 8.04 -4.33
C VAL A 114 5.61 9.45 -4.02
N ALA A 115 6.03 10.17 -5.03
CA ALA A 115 6.57 11.52 -4.91
C ALA A 115 5.88 12.48 -5.88
N LEU A 116 5.88 13.76 -5.53
CA LEU A 116 5.54 14.86 -6.42
C LEU A 116 6.83 15.60 -6.79
N VAL A 117 7.00 15.82 -8.08
CA VAL A 117 8.03 16.68 -8.66
C VAL A 117 7.30 17.74 -9.48
N ASN A 118 7.38 19.00 -9.09
CA ASN A 118 6.64 20.10 -9.74
C ASN A 118 5.14 19.81 -9.89
N ASN A 119 4.54 19.26 -8.83
CA ASN A 119 3.15 18.83 -8.77
C ASN A 119 2.77 17.61 -9.65
N GLU A 120 3.73 17.00 -10.32
CA GLU A 120 3.54 15.77 -11.07
C GLU A 120 3.85 14.54 -10.21
N ALA A 121 2.90 13.61 -10.13
CA ALA A 121 3.06 12.40 -9.33
C ALA A 121 3.89 11.34 -10.06
N THR A 122 4.71 10.61 -9.31
CA THR A 122 5.46 9.48 -9.85
C THR A 122 5.70 8.42 -8.78
N ILE A 123 5.82 7.15 -9.23
CA ILE A 123 6.30 6.03 -8.41
C ILE A 123 7.68 5.67 -8.89
N LYS A 124 8.68 5.74 -8.00
CA LYS A 124 10.09 5.47 -8.32
C LYS A 124 10.82 4.96 -7.09
N LYS A 125 11.99 4.35 -7.31
CA LYS A 125 12.96 4.13 -6.23
C LYS A 125 13.65 5.44 -5.87
N TYR A 126 13.63 5.76 -4.61
CA TYR A 126 14.27 6.96 -4.06
C TYR A 126 15.73 6.71 -3.74
N TYR A 127 16.58 7.61 -4.16
CA TYR A 127 17.99 7.67 -3.77
C TYR A 127 18.40 9.10 -3.47
N ARG A 128 19.16 9.25 -2.41
CA ARG A 128 19.84 10.52 -2.08
C ARG A 128 21.34 10.27 -2.10
N LYS A 129 22.05 10.89 -3.04
CA LYS A 129 23.50 10.77 -3.25
C LYS A 129 24.10 12.17 -3.31
N GLU A 130 25.13 12.41 -2.51
CA GLU A 130 25.89 13.68 -2.54
C GLU A 130 24.99 14.94 -2.46
N GLY A 131 23.92 14.86 -1.68
CA GLY A 131 22.95 15.97 -1.53
C GLY A 131 21.90 16.07 -2.65
N ARG A 132 22.03 15.28 -3.73
CA ARG A 132 21.11 15.23 -4.86
C ARG A 132 20.09 14.10 -4.68
N ILE A 133 18.85 14.36 -5.08
CA ILE A 133 17.79 13.35 -5.09
C ILE A 133 17.66 12.78 -6.50
N GLU A 134 17.66 11.46 -6.59
CA GLU A 134 17.47 10.70 -7.82
C GLU A 134 16.27 9.78 -7.65
N LEU A 135 15.35 9.80 -8.60
CA LEU A 135 14.16 8.94 -8.64
C LEU A 135 14.33 7.94 -9.79
N HIS A 136 14.67 6.70 -9.45
CA HIS A 136 15.00 5.66 -10.41
C HIS A 136 13.76 4.85 -10.79
N PRO A 137 13.45 4.73 -12.11
CA PRO A 137 12.47 3.75 -12.58
C PRO A 137 13.00 2.33 -12.38
N ALA A 138 12.12 1.37 -12.18
CA ALA A 138 12.38 -0.04 -12.36
C ALA A 138 11.88 -0.45 -13.76
N ASN A 139 12.50 0.11 -14.78
CA ASN A 139 12.26 -0.14 -16.19
C ASN A 139 13.52 0.26 -16.96
N ALA A 140 14.20 -0.72 -17.55
CA ALA A 140 15.48 -0.52 -18.25
C ALA A 140 15.40 0.46 -19.43
N ALA A 141 14.20 0.70 -19.99
CA ALA A 141 14.00 1.64 -21.08
C ALA A 141 13.90 3.12 -20.63
N LEU A 142 13.83 3.38 -19.34
CA LEU A 142 13.62 4.71 -18.76
C LEU A 142 14.85 5.20 -18.01
N LYS A 143 15.06 6.51 -18.02
CA LYS A 143 16.16 7.15 -17.28
C LYS A 143 15.68 7.64 -15.90
N PRO A 144 16.59 7.72 -14.90
CA PRO A 144 16.31 8.36 -13.64
C PRO A 144 15.92 9.83 -13.78
N ILE A 145 15.01 10.30 -12.94
CA ILE A 145 14.67 11.70 -12.79
C ILE A 145 15.64 12.27 -11.74
N ILE A 146 16.40 13.30 -12.11
CA ILE A 146 17.26 14.01 -11.21
C ILE A 146 16.50 15.24 -10.72
N VAL A 147 16.22 15.29 -9.42
CA VAL A 147 15.55 16.43 -8.81
C VAL A 147 16.56 17.54 -8.59
N SER A 148 16.33 18.68 -9.21
CA SER A 148 17.17 19.88 -9.07
C SER A 148 16.78 20.71 -7.84
N SER A 149 17.62 21.67 -7.46
CA SER A 149 17.31 22.61 -6.37
C SER A 149 16.18 23.59 -6.70
N GLN A 150 15.76 23.67 -7.96
CA GLN A 150 14.68 24.53 -8.43
C GLN A 150 13.34 23.78 -8.49
N ASP A 151 13.37 22.44 -8.36
CA ASP A 151 12.17 21.63 -8.41
C ASP A 151 11.45 21.61 -7.05
N GLU A 152 10.12 21.74 -7.08
CA GLU A 152 9.30 21.42 -5.92
C GLU A 152 9.23 19.90 -5.76
N PHE A 153 9.89 19.38 -4.72
CA PHE A 153 9.91 17.95 -4.45
C PHE A 153 9.24 17.61 -3.12
N ARG A 154 8.32 16.65 -3.14
CA ARG A 154 7.68 16.12 -1.92
C ARG A 154 7.48 14.61 -2.03
N ILE A 155 7.85 13.89 -0.99
CA ILE A 155 7.47 12.49 -0.81
C ILE A 155 6.06 12.46 -0.19
N GLN A 156 5.12 11.78 -0.87
CA GLN A 156 3.76 11.58 -0.37
C GLN A 156 3.68 10.35 0.53
N GLY A 157 4.50 9.34 0.24
CA GLY A 157 4.57 8.13 1.04
C GLY A 157 5.45 7.06 0.44
N ILE A 158 5.55 5.96 1.17
CA ILE A 158 6.31 4.76 0.79
C ILE A 158 5.33 3.67 0.37
N VAL A 159 5.59 3.02 -0.76
CA VAL A 159 4.82 1.85 -1.20
C VAL A 159 5.08 0.71 -0.22
N ALA A 160 4.02 0.27 0.45
CA ALA A 160 4.03 -0.81 1.44
C ALA A 160 3.64 -2.15 0.82
N GLY A 161 2.90 -2.13 -0.29
CA GLY A 161 2.47 -3.34 -0.99
C GLY A 161 1.74 -3.03 -2.29
N VAL A 162 1.45 -4.09 -3.03
CA VAL A 162 0.73 -4.06 -4.31
C VAL A 162 -0.41 -5.06 -4.23
N ILE A 163 -1.58 -4.66 -4.72
CA ILE A 163 -2.75 -5.51 -4.89
C ILE A 163 -3.06 -5.57 -6.37
N ARG A 164 -3.18 -6.78 -6.90
CA ARG A 164 -3.56 -7.03 -8.29
C ARG A 164 -4.77 -7.93 -8.35
N HIS A 165 -5.79 -7.49 -9.06
CA HIS A 165 -6.94 -8.30 -9.40
C HIS A 165 -6.74 -8.86 -10.81
N PHE A 166 -6.99 -10.15 -10.97
CA PHE A 166 -7.07 -10.78 -12.29
C PHE A 166 -8.54 -10.87 -12.66
N GLU A 167 -8.93 -10.17 -13.72
CA GLU A 167 -10.26 -10.40 -14.31
C GLU A 167 -10.23 -11.76 -15.00
N GLN A 168 -11.20 -12.62 -14.64
CA GLN A 168 -11.41 -13.92 -15.29
C GLN A 168 -12.39 -13.76 -16.44
#